data_e41274a740566f5401dbaae8bd279594
#
_entry.id   e41274a740566f5401dbaae8bd279594
#
_cell.length_a   1.000
_cell.length_b   1.000
_cell.length_c   1.000
_cell.angle_alpha   90.00
_cell.angle_beta   90.00
_cell.angle_gamma   90.00
#
_symmetry.space_group_name_H-M   'P 1'
#
loop_
_entity.id
_entity.type
_entity.pdbx_description
1 polymer ?
#
loop_
_entity_poly.entity_id
_entity_poly.type
_entity_poly.pdbx_seq_one_letter_code
_entity_poly.pdbx_strand_id
1 'polypeptide(L)'
;MQTSHIDELAASGVWFSRGYAANATCAPSRASIMTGKYATRFGYEFTPVPDPARFILTWLAEEDDAELKGRIDREVANNLPSYFDMGMPTEQITIAEVLKDAGYYTAHIGKWHLGITNGMDPQSQGFVDSLSLAGSSYLSENDPEVVNAKFDTSIDKMVWSTSQYAARFNGSKPFAPDKYVTDYYTDEALKVIENNQNRPFFLYLRHWAIHN
;
A
#
# COMPACT_ATOMS: atom_id res chain seq x y z
N MET A 1 -2.00 25.16 0.16
CA MET A 1 -2.60 24.15 -0.74
C MET A 1 -4.06 24.51 -0.87
N GLN A 2 -4.62 24.49 -2.06
CA GLN A 2 -6.06 24.69 -2.26
C GLN A 2 -6.74 23.31 -2.32
N THR A 3 -7.74 23.10 -1.47
CA THR A 3 -8.44 21.81 -1.29
C THR A 3 -9.95 21.96 -1.44
N SER A 4 -10.39 22.79 -2.41
CA SER A 4 -11.79 23.21 -2.57
C SER A 4 -12.80 22.06 -2.56
N HIS A 5 -12.50 20.95 -3.23
CA HIS A 5 -13.39 19.78 -3.28
C HIS A 5 -13.43 18.99 -1.96
N ILE A 6 -12.31 18.94 -1.24
CA ILE A 6 -12.27 18.32 0.10
C ILE A 6 -13.01 19.21 1.10
N ASP A 7 -12.85 20.54 0.98
CA ASP A 7 -13.54 21.52 1.82
C ASP A 7 -15.06 21.48 1.59
N GLU A 8 -15.51 21.31 0.33
CA GLU A 8 -16.92 21.13 -0.03
C GLU A 8 -17.49 19.82 0.56
N LEU A 9 -16.73 18.73 0.48
CA LEU A 9 -17.10 17.45 1.09
C LEU A 9 -17.24 17.60 2.63
N ALA A 10 -16.31 18.29 3.28
CA ALA A 10 -16.36 18.55 4.70
C ALA A 10 -17.57 19.43 5.09
N ALA A 11 -17.91 20.42 4.27
CA ALA A 11 -19.04 21.31 4.51
C ALA A 11 -20.40 20.62 4.32
N SER A 12 -20.47 19.63 3.40
CA SER A 12 -21.71 18.88 3.11
C SER A 12 -21.85 17.59 3.92
N GLY A 13 -20.78 17.16 4.63
CA GLY A 13 -20.71 15.90 5.35
C GLY A 13 -20.52 16.06 6.86
N VAL A 14 -19.80 15.11 7.44
CA VAL A 14 -19.44 15.10 8.86
C VAL A 14 -17.93 15.19 9.01
N TRP A 15 -17.47 16.21 9.71
CA TRP A 15 -16.07 16.38 10.05
C TRP A 15 -15.77 15.89 11.47
N PHE A 16 -14.90 14.90 11.57
CA PHE A 16 -14.44 14.37 12.85
C PHE A 16 -13.19 15.12 13.30
N SER A 17 -13.33 16.03 14.25
CA SER A 17 -12.23 16.83 14.79
C SER A 17 -11.19 16.02 15.60
N ARG A 18 -11.52 14.78 15.96
CA ARG A 18 -10.67 13.84 16.70
C ARG A 18 -10.66 12.46 16.04
N GLY A 19 -10.32 12.42 14.76
CA GLY A 19 -10.08 11.17 14.02
C GLY A 19 -8.65 10.67 14.26
N TYR A 20 -8.50 9.41 14.63
CA TYR A 20 -7.20 8.77 14.90
C TYR A 20 -6.97 7.58 13.96
N ALA A 21 -5.75 7.45 13.45
CA ALA A 21 -5.32 6.23 12.80
C ALA A 21 -5.15 5.12 13.84
N ALA A 22 -5.56 3.91 13.50
CA ALA A 22 -5.51 2.77 14.43
C ALA A 22 -4.06 2.29 14.72
N ASN A 23 -3.11 2.64 13.85
CA ASN A 23 -1.69 2.32 14.01
C ASN A 23 -0.85 3.39 13.31
N ALA A 24 0.39 3.61 13.79
CA ALA A 24 1.33 4.56 13.21
C ALA A 24 1.94 4.08 11.88
N THR A 25 1.96 2.77 11.63
CA THR A 25 2.53 2.17 10.42
C THR A 25 1.47 1.79 9.39
N CYS A 26 1.87 1.75 8.11
CA CYS A 26 0.95 1.66 6.97
C CYS A 26 0.16 0.35 6.92
N ALA A 27 0.80 -0.82 7.05
CA ALA A 27 0.11 -2.10 6.86
C ALA A 27 -0.92 -2.39 7.97
N PRO A 28 -0.61 -2.30 9.27
CA PRO A 28 -1.60 -2.49 10.34
C PRO A 28 -2.73 -1.46 10.30
N SER A 29 -2.43 -0.19 9.97
CA SER A 29 -3.46 0.84 9.83
C SER A 29 -4.44 0.51 8.70
N ARG A 30 -3.94 0.02 7.55
CA ARG A 30 -4.77 -0.43 6.42
C ARG A 30 -5.62 -1.64 6.77
N ALA A 31 -5.04 -2.63 7.46
CA ALA A 31 -5.76 -3.78 7.95
C ALA A 31 -6.91 -3.38 8.88
N SER A 32 -6.67 -2.41 9.77
CA SER A 32 -7.70 -1.87 10.65
C SER A 32 -8.84 -1.17 9.89
N ILE A 33 -8.52 -0.42 8.83
CA ILE A 33 -9.54 0.22 7.96
C ILE A 33 -10.38 -0.85 7.25
N MET A 34 -9.73 -1.90 6.71
CA MET A 34 -10.42 -2.93 5.96
C MET A 34 -11.29 -3.83 6.82
N THR A 35 -10.91 -4.07 8.08
CA THR A 35 -11.59 -5.02 8.98
C THR A 35 -12.50 -4.36 10.03
N GLY A 36 -12.35 -3.05 10.25
CA GLY A 36 -13.00 -2.36 11.36
C GLY A 36 -12.49 -2.77 12.74
N LYS A 37 -11.33 -3.44 12.83
CA LYS A 37 -10.73 -3.94 14.06
C LYS A 37 -9.32 -3.37 14.25
N TYR A 38 -8.89 -3.17 15.49
CA TYR A 38 -7.47 -2.92 15.74
C TYR A 38 -6.63 -4.12 15.32
N ALA A 39 -5.55 -3.88 14.58
CA ALA A 39 -4.68 -4.93 14.02
C ALA A 39 -4.05 -5.83 15.10
N THR A 40 -3.87 -5.32 16.31
CA THR A 40 -3.43 -6.09 17.50
C THR A 40 -4.37 -7.24 17.86
N ARG A 41 -5.66 -7.16 17.49
CA ARG A 41 -6.65 -8.21 17.79
C ARG A 41 -6.46 -9.49 16.97
N PHE A 42 -5.72 -9.40 15.87
CA PHE A 42 -5.43 -10.55 14.98
C PHE A 42 -3.95 -10.69 14.64
N GLY A 43 -3.07 -10.10 15.47
CA GLY A 43 -1.62 -10.30 15.41
C GLY A 43 -0.92 -9.65 14.21
N TYR A 44 -1.52 -8.65 13.56
CA TYR A 44 -0.90 -7.94 12.42
C TYR A 44 -0.44 -6.54 12.83
N GLU A 45 0.57 -6.46 13.68
CA GLU A 45 0.96 -5.23 14.38
C GLU A 45 2.08 -4.45 13.68
N PHE A 46 2.83 -5.10 12.81
CA PHE A 46 4.00 -4.51 12.15
C PHE A 46 3.89 -4.60 10.64
N THR A 47 4.51 -3.65 9.96
CA THR A 47 4.65 -3.68 8.51
C THR A 47 5.69 -4.73 8.10
N PRO A 48 5.34 -5.72 7.27
CA PRO A 48 6.32 -6.65 6.71
C PRO A 48 7.42 -5.92 5.96
N VAL A 49 8.65 -6.37 6.14
CA VAL A 49 9.85 -5.81 5.50
C VAL A 49 10.39 -6.80 4.49
N PRO A 50 10.71 -6.39 3.24
CA PRO A 50 11.32 -7.25 2.23
C PRO A 50 12.60 -7.92 2.74
N ASP A 51 12.80 -9.20 2.38
CA ASP A 51 13.91 -10.01 2.90
C ASP A 51 15.30 -9.35 2.77
N PRO A 52 15.67 -8.73 1.64
CA PRO A 52 16.93 -7.99 1.54
C PRO A 52 17.03 -6.80 2.49
N ALA A 53 15.93 -6.09 2.71
CA ALA A 53 15.91 -4.91 3.58
C ALA A 53 16.08 -5.27 5.07
N ARG A 54 15.74 -6.48 5.50
CA ARG A 54 15.98 -6.94 6.87
C ARG A 54 17.46 -6.88 7.24
N PHE A 55 18.33 -7.37 6.36
CA PHE A 55 19.78 -7.37 6.59
C PHE A 55 20.38 -5.97 6.57
N ILE A 56 19.85 -5.09 5.72
CA ILE A 56 20.33 -3.70 5.62
C ILE A 56 19.92 -2.90 6.84
N LEU A 57 18.68 -3.03 7.30
CA LEU A 57 18.20 -2.38 8.50
C LEU A 57 18.99 -2.83 9.74
N THR A 58 19.43 -4.12 9.77
CA THR A 58 20.33 -4.61 10.82
C THR A 58 21.65 -3.89 10.80
N TRP A 59 22.28 -3.80 9.63
CA TRP A 59 23.57 -3.15 9.46
C TRP A 59 23.50 -1.65 9.78
N LEU A 60 22.48 -0.94 9.28
CA LEU A 60 22.26 0.46 9.60
C LEU A 60 22.02 0.70 11.09
N ALA A 61 21.27 -0.17 11.76
CA ALA A 61 21.01 -0.07 13.19
C ALA A 61 22.26 -0.35 14.05
N GLU A 62 23.22 -1.15 13.55
CA GLU A 62 24.51 -1.42 14.22
C GLU A 62 25.51 -0.29 14.06
N GLU A 63 25.41 0.48 12.95
CA GLU A 63 26.32 1.62 12.65
C GLU A 63 25.80 2.98 13.19
N ASP A 64 24.57 3.07 13.64
CA ASP A 64 24.00 4.30 14.17
C ASP A 64 24.64 4.66 15.51
N ASP A 65 25.12 5.91 15.62
CA ASP A 65 25.65 6.51 16.86
C ASP A 65 24.54 6.89 17.86
N ALA A 66 23.31 6.44 17.65
CA ALA A 66 22.20 6.68 18.55
C ALA A 66 22.46 6.14 19.96
N GLU A 67 21.99 6.87 20.96
CA GLU A 67 22.10 6.50 22.39
C GLU A 67 21.48 5.12 22.70
N LEU A 68 20.47 4.74 21.91
CA LEU A 68 19.86 3.41 21.92
C LEU A 68 20.11 2.72 20.59
N LYS A 69 21.07 1.80 20.57
CA LYS A 69 21.36 0.98 19.39
C LYS A 69 20.25 -0.04 19.14
N GLY A 70 19.75 -0.07 17.90
CA GLY A 70 18.86 -1.12 17.45
C GLY A 70 19.56 -2.49 17.55
N ARG A 71 18.86 -3.50 18.06
CA ARG A 71 19.36 -4.87 18.12
C ARG A 71 18.41 -5.80 17.42
N ILE A 72 18.91 -6.53 16.42
CA ILE A 72 18.13 -7.53 15.72
C ILE A 72 18.50 -8.92 16.25
N ASP A 73 17.48 -9.65 16.67
CA ASP A 73 17.62 -11.07 16.97
C ASP A 73 17.73 -11.84 15.64
N ARG A 74 18.95 -12.29 15.33
CA ARG A 74 19.25 -13.00 14.08
C ARG A 74 18.54 -14.36 13.98
N GLU A 75 18.32 -15.03 15.09
CA GLU A 75 17.62 -16.31 15.09
C GLU A 75 16.15 -16.10 14.74
N VAL A 76 15.50 -15.13 15.35
CA VAL A 76 14.13 -14.73 15.01
C VAL A 76 14.04 -14.26 13.55
N ALA A 77 14.95 -13.39 13.11
CA ALA A 77 14.96 -12.86 11.74
C ALA A 77 15.10 -13.94 10.68
N ASN A 78 15.92 -14.96 10.91
CA ASN A 78 16.14 -16.07 9.98
C ASN A 78 14.94 -17.04 9.93
N ASN A 79 14.13 -17.10 10.97
CA ASN A 79 12.97 -17.97 11.06
C ASN A 79 11.65 -17.29 10.67
N LEU A 80 11.67 -16.00 10.33
CA LEU A 80 10.49 -15.31 9.82
C LEU A 80 10.08 -15.87 8.45
N PRO A 81 8.77 -15.94 8.15
CA PRO A 81 8.28 -16.26 6.81
C PRO A 81 8.86 -15.31 5.76
N SER A 82 8.86 -15.72 4.50
CA SER A 82 9.18 -14.83 3.38
C SER A 82 8.25 -13.62 3.39
N TYR A 83 8.76 -12.46 2.96
CA TYR A 83 7.95 -11.26 2.77
C TYR A 83 6.64 -11.53 1.99
N PHE A 84 6.71 -12.38 0.97
CA PHE A 84 5.55 -12.73 0.15
C PHE A 84 4.49 -13.53 0.90
N ASP A 85 4.88 -14.23 1.96
CA ASP A 85 3.99 -15.06 2.78
C ASP A 85 3.49 -14.31 4.04
N MET A 86 3.86 -13.03 4.17
CA MET A 86 3.41 -12.17 5.26
C MET A 86 2.32 -11.21 4.81
N GLY A 87 1.23 -11.17 5.57
CA GLY A 87 0.12 -10.27 5.30
C GLY A 87 -0.95 -10.33 6.38
N MET A 88 -2.06 -9.69 6.10
CA MET A 88 -3.24 -9.77 6.96
C MET A 88 -3.77 -11.20 6.94
N PRO A 89 -4.06 -11.80 8.12
CA PRO A 89 -4.66 -13.13 8.18
C PRO A 89 -5.96 -13.22 7.37
N THR A 90 -6.06 -14.26 6.54
CA THR A 90 -7.17 -14.43 5.57
C THR A 90 -8.52 -14.74 6.23
N GLU A 91 -8.52 -15.08 7.51
CA GLU A 91 -9.74 -15.27 8.31
C GLU A 91 -10.40 -13.93 8.70
N GLN A 92 -9.72 -12.82 8.47
CA GLN A 92 -10.29 -11.51 8.73
C GLN A 92 -11.18 -11.09 7.58
N ILE A 93 -12.46 -10.93 7.86
CA ILE A 93 -13.45 -10.44 6.89
C ILE A 93 -13.23 -8.96 6.69
N THR A 94 -13.13 -8.53 5.45
CA THR A 94 -12.95 -7.14 5.03
C THR A 94 -14.27 -6.47 4.69
N ILE A 95 -14.30 -5.15 4.73
CA ILE A 95 -15.44 -4.36 4.25
C ILE A 95 -15.72 -4.62 2.75
N ALA A 96 -14.68 -4.94 1.96
CA ALA A 96 -14.85 -5.26 0.55
C ALA A 96 -15.60 -6.58 0.34
N GLU A 97 -15.32 -7.61 1.15
CA GLU A 97 -16.07 -8.88 1.11
C GLU A 97 -17.53 -8.67 1.49
N VAL A 98 -17.78 -7.95 2.60
CA VAL A 98 -19.15 -7.65 3.05
C VAL A 98 -19.95 -6.89 1.99
N LEU A 99 -19.35 -5.88 1.36
CA LEU A 99 -20.01 -5.09 0.33
C LEU A 99 -20.20 -5.88 -0.98
N LYS A 100 -19.24 -6.72 -1.35
CA LYS A 100 -19.36 -7.62 -2.50
C LYS A 100 -20.52 -8.59 -2.31
N ASP A 101 -20.66 -9.20 -1.15
CA ASP A 101 -21.77 -10.10 -0.82
C ASP A 101 -23.12 -9.36 -0.80
N ALA A 102 -23.11 -8.06 -0.49
CA ALA A 102 -24.28 -7.19 -0.59
C ALA A 102 -24.58 -6.70 -2.02
N GLY A 103 -23.85 -7.17 -3.04
CA GLY A 103 -24.07 -6.84 -4.44
C GLY A 103 -23.38 -5.57 -4.95
N TYR A 104 -22.46 -5.00 -4.18
CA TYR A 104 -21.65 -3.88 -4.65
C TYR A 104 -20.58 -4.36 -5.64
N TYR A 105 -20.29 -3.55 -6.65
CA TYR A 105 -19.06 -3.68 -7.41
C TYR A 105 -17.90 -3.12 -6.56
N THR A 106 -16.88 -3.93 -6.31
CA THR A 106 -15.77 -3.56 -5.42
C THR A 106 -14.48 -3.41 -6.23
N ALA A 107 -13.85 -2.25 -6.16
CA ALA A 107 -12.62 -1.92 -6.87
C ALA A 107 -11.54 -1.39 -5.93
N HIS A 108 -10.31 -1.89 -6.09
CA HIS A 108 -9.11 -1.40 -5.41
C HIS A 108 -8.17 -0.74 -6.42
N ILE A 109 -7.67 0.45 -6.10
CA ILE A 109 -6.66 1.15 -6.90
C ILE A 109 -5.55 1.68 -5.99
N GLY A 110 -4.31 1.29 -6.29
CA GLY A 110 -3.10 1.80 -5.66
C GLY A 110 -2.45 0.85 -4.66
N LYS A 111 -1.97 1.37 -3.53
CA LYS A 111 -1.22 0.61 -2.53
C LYS A 111 -2.14 -0.32 -1.73
N TRP A 112 -1.92 -1.64 -1.83
CA TRP A 112 -2.58 -2.65 -0.99
C TRP A 112 -1.85 -2.84 0.35
N HIS A 113 -0.71 -3.47 0.35
CA HIS A 113 0.19 -3.66 1.50
C HIS A 113 -0.39 -4.55 2.63
N LEU A 114 -1.26 -5.49 2.29
CA LEU A 114 -1.86 -6.44 3.23
C LEU A 114 -1.54 -7.91 2.89
N GLY A 115 -0.59 -8.14 1.99
CA GLY A 115 -0.17 -9.44 1.50
C GLY A 115 -0.37 -9.60 -0.01
N ILE A 116 0.29 -10.61 -0.59
CA ILE A 116 0.33 -10.80 -2.05
C ILE A 116 -0.07 -12.23 -2.43
N THR A 117 0.31 -13.21 -1.62
CA THR A 117 0.09 -14.64 -1.90
C THR A 117 -0.88 -15.25 -0.89
N ASN A 118 -1.17 -16.52 -1.04
CA ASN A 118 -1.94 -17.32 -0.08
C ASN A 118 -3.32 -16.74 0.28
N GLY A 119 -4.02 -16.11 -0.67
CA GLY A 119 -5.33 -15.53 -0.42
C GLY A 119 -5.33 -14.15 0.23
N MET A 120 -4.16 -13.51 0.36
CA MET A 120 -4.02 -12.18 0.98
C MET A 120 -4.06 -11.03 -0.05
N ASP A 121 -4.13 -11.35 -1.34
CA ASP A 121 -4.25 -10.37 -2.42
C ASP A 121 -5.63 -9.68 -2.42
N PRO A 122 -5.77 -8.48 -3.04
CA PRO A 122 -7.04 -7.75 -3.01
C PRO A 122 -8.23 -8.52 -3.52
N GLN A 123 -8.07 -9.35 -4.55
CA GLN A 123 -9.17 -10.09 -5.16
C GLN A 123 -9.69 -11.18 -4.23
N SER A 124 -8.79 -11.90 -3.56
CA SER A 124 -9.12 -12.87 -2.52
C SER A 124 -9.77 -12.22 -1.30
N GLN A 125 -9.50 -10.94 -1.07
CA GLN A 125 -10.02 -10.13 0.03
C GLN A 125 -11.23 -9.26 -0.37
N GLY A 126 -11.98 -9.68 -1.40
CA GLY A 126 -13.30 -9.15 -1.72
C GLY A 126 -13.35 -8.10 -2.84
N PHE A 127 -12.25 -7.77 -3.49
CA PHE A 127 -12.29 -6.86 -4.64
C PHE A 127 -12.50 -7.62 -5.95
N VAL A 128 -13.46 -7.18 -6.75
CA VAL A 128 -13.71 -7.71 -8.11
C VAL A 128 -12.56 -7.33 -9.02
N ASP A 129 -12.16 -6.06 -8.99
CA ASP A 129 -11.03 -5.54 -9.74
C ASP A 129 -10.01 -4.86 -8.83
N SER A 130 -8.73 -5.06 -9.15
CA SER A 130 -7.61 -4.50 -8.42
C SER A 130 -6.53 -3.99 -9.37
N LEU A 131 -6.27 -2.71 -9.34
CA LEU A 131 -5.11 -2.07 -9.96
C LEU A 131 -4.09 -1.75 -8.87
N SER A 132 -3.21 -2.68 -8.59
CA SER A 132 -2.26 -2.59 -7.49
C SER A 132 -0.95 -1.91 -7.90
N LEU A 133 -0.34 -1.20 -6.96
CA LEU A 133 1.06 -0.78 -7.08
C LEU A 133 1.96 -2.03 -7.07
N ALA A 134 2.80 -2.17 -8.09
CA ALA A 134 3.73 -3.29 -8.22
C ALA A 134 5.20 -2.86 -8.05
N GLY A 135 5.44 -1.60 -7.78
CA GLY A 135 6.74 -1.00 -7.48
C GLY A 135 6.58 0.18 -6.53
N SER A 136 7.60 0.99 -6.37
CA SER A 136 7.60 2.13 -5.45
C SER A 136 7.95 3.47 -6.10
N SER A 137 8.24 3.48 -7.39
CA SER A 137 8.57 4.71 -8.13
C SER A 137 7.35 5.39 -8.71
N TYR A 138 7.40 6.71 -8.80
CA TYR A 138 6.32 7.55 -9.32
C TYR A 138 6.34 7.71 -10.84
N LEU A 139 7.53 7.62 -11.43
CA LEU A 139 7.81 7.74 -12.85
C LEU A 139 8.86 6.71 -13.26
N SER A 140 9.00 6.49 -14.56
CA SER A 140 10.08 5.67 -15.13
C SER A 140 11.45 6.30 -14.84
N GLU A 141 12.48 5.47 -14.64
CA GLU A 141 13.86 5.92 -14.42
C GLU A 141 14.39 6.89 -15.49
N ASN A 142 13.94 6.71 -16.72
CA ASN A 142 14.39 7.50 -17.86
C ASN A 142 13.50 8.70 -18.17
N ASP A 143 12.50 8.98 -17.32
CA ASP A 143 11.64 10.14 -17.47
C ASP A 143 12.44 11.42 -17.22
N PRO A 144 12.31 12.46 -18.09
CA PRO A 144 13.04 13.72 -17.95
C PRO A 144 12.71 14.50 -16.69
N GLU A 145 11.59 14.22 -16.03
CA GLU A 145 11.19 14.85 -14.76
C GLU A 145 11.80 14.15 -13.53
N VAL A 146 12.45 13.01 -13.71
CA VAL A 146 13.11 12.29 -12.61
C VAL A 146 14.50 12.90 -12.34
N VAL A 147 14.59 13.70 -11.30
CA VAL A 147 15.79 14.48 -10.97
C VAL A 147 16.79 13.72 -10.10
N ASN A 148 16.35 12.86 -9.19
CA ASN A 148 17.20 12.27 -8.14
C ASN A 148 17.26 10.74 -8.19
N ALA A 149 17.09 10.15 -9.35
CA ALA A 149 17.10 8.68 -9.50
C ALA A 149 18.47 8.02 -9.23
N LYS A 150 19.55 8.78 -9.21
CA LYS A 150 20.92 8.22 -9.24
C LYS A 150 21.81 8.91 -8.19
N PHE A 151 21.65 8.52 -6.96
CA PHE A 151 22.64 8.81 -5.95
C PHE A 151 23.86 7.88 -6.09
N ASP A 152 25.05 8.37 -5.75
CA ASP A 152 26.28 7.56 -5.90
C ASP A 152 26.51 6.57 -4.77
N THR A 153 25.64 6.52 -3.77
CA THR A 153 25.77 5.58 -2.67
C THR A 153 25.35 4.17 -3.07
N SER A 154 25.97 3.15 -2.49
CA SER A 154 25.64 1.75 -2.77
C SER A 154 24.22 1.38 -2.34
N ILE A 155 23.72 2.04 -1.27
CA ILE A 155 22.37 1.82 -0.75
C ILE A 155 21.33 2.35 -1.73
N ASP A 156 21.52 3.56 -2.24
CA ASP A 156 20.59 4.18 -3.19
C ASP A 156 20.52 3.38 -4.51
N LYS A 157 21.66 2.91 -5.02
CA LYS A 157 21.72 2.05 -6.21
C LYS A 157 20.91 0.75 -6.01
N MET A 158 20.99 0.18 -4.82
CA MET A 158 20.25 -1.04 -4.50
C MET A 158 18.76 -0.76 -4.31
N VAL A 159 18.38 0.26 -3.55
CA VAL A 159 16.98 0.67 -3.38
C VAL A 159 16.35 0.99 -4.75
N TRP A 160 17.06 1.75 -5.58
CA TRP A 160 16.62 2.06 -6.94
C TRP A 160 16.42 0.80 -7.81
N SER A 161 17.34 -0.15 -7.75
CA SER A 161 17.22 -1.40 -8.53
C SER A 161 16.01 -2.26 -8.16
N THR A 162 15.50 -2.09 -6.92
CA THR A 162 14.30 -2.79 -6.42
C THR A 162 13.02 -1.96 -6.52
N SER A 163 13.14 -0.65 -6.71
CA SER A 163 12.04 0.31 -6.81
C SER A 163 11.60 0.47 -8.26
N GLN A 164 10.78 -0.44 -8.74
CA GLN A 164 10.29 -0.37 -10.11
C GLN A 164 9.14 0.63 -10.25
N TYR A 165 9.06 1.28 -11.42
CA TYR A 165 7.88 2.01 -11.84
C TYR A 165 6.91 1.02 -12.49
N ALA A 166 5.96 0.52 -11.72
CA ALA A 166 5.09 -0.55 -12.18
C ALA A 166 3.74 -0.59 -11.46
N ALA A 167 2.72 -0.96 -12.22
CA ALA A 167 1.39 -1.32 -11.75
C ALA A 167 1.05 -2.75 -12.15
N ARG A 168 0.02 -3.33 -11.54
CA ARG A 168 -0.48 -4.68 -11.85
C ARG A 168 -1.99 -4.68 -11.76
N PHE A 169 -2.65 -5.20 -12.79
CA PHE A 169 -4.10 -5.36 -12.82
C PHE A 169 -4.47 -6.84 -12.59
N ASN A 170 -5.34 -7.11 -11.61
CA ASN A 170 -5.90 -8.43 -11.32
C ASN A 170 -4.87 -9.57 -11.34
N GLY A 171 -3.74 -9.40 -10.66
CA GLY A 171 -2.69 -10.42 -10.62
C GLY A 171 -1.90 -10.61 -11.94
N SER A 172 -2.11 -9.78 -12.96
CA SER A 172 -1.35 -9.80 -14.21
C SER A 172 0.15 -9.61 -13.99
N LYS A 173 0.94 -9.77 -15.05
CA LYS A 173 2.35 -9.33 -15.02
C LYS A 173 2.39 -7.81 -14.79
N PRO A 174 3.41 -7.31 -14.06
CA PRO A 174 3.61 -5.89 -13.91
C PRO A 174 3.79 -5.19 -15.26
N PHE A 175 3.27 -3.97 -15.37
CA PHE A 175 3.43 -3.10 -16.53
C PHE A 175 3.75 -1.68 -16.05
N ALA A 176 4.48 -0.91 -16.88
CA ALA A 176 4.74 0.49 -16.60
C ALA A 176 3.53 1.33 -17.05
N PRO A 177 2.93 2.15 -16.16
CA PRO A 177 1.98 3.17 -16.58
C PRO A 177 2.63 4.18 -17.55
N ASP A 178 1.81 4.89 -18.31
CA ASP A 178 2.27 5.84 -19.35
C ASP A 178 2.45 7.28 -18.85
N LYS A 179 2.20 7.53 -17.56
CA LYS A 179 2.29 8.86 -16.93
C LYS A 179 2.58 8.76 -15.43
N TYR A 180 2.73 9.89 -14.77
CA TYR A 180 2.89 9.97 -13.31
C TYR A 180 1.85 9.11 -12.60
N VAL A 181 2.29 8.24 -11.69
CA VAL A 181 1.44 7.16 -11.13
C VAL A 181 0.20 7.66 -10.40
N THR A 182 0.28 8.84 -9.77
CA THR A 182 -0.88 9.44 -9.08
C THR A 182 -1.96 9.85 -10.06
N ASP A 183 -1.57 10.45 -11.19
CA ASP A 183 -2.49 10.85 -12.27
C ASP A 183 -3.09 9.60 -12.95
N TYR A 184 -2.25 8.60 -13.20
CA TYR A 184 -2.72 7.32 -13.75
C TYR A 184 -3.81 6.68 -12.88
N TYR A 185 -3.57 6.58 -11.57
CA TYR A 185 -4.57 6.02 -10.66
C TYR A 185 -5.83 6.89 -10.51
N THR A 186 -5.69 8.20 -10.63
CA THR A 186 -6.83 9.11 -10.63
C THR A 186 -7.70 8.89 -11.85
N ASP A 187 -7.11 8.80 -13.04
CA ASP A 187 -7.84 8.55 -14.29
C ASP A 187 -8.55 7.18 -14.25
N GLU A 188 -7.88 6.14 -13.75
CA GLU A 188 -8.50 4.82 -13.62
C GLU A 188 -9.65 4.83 -12.58
N ALA A 189 -9.51 5.60 -11.49
CA ALA A 189 -10.57 5.78 -10.52
C ALA A 189 -11.80 6.49 -11.11
N LEU A 190 -11.58 7.52 -11.93
CA LEU A 190 -12.66 8.21 -12.67
C LEU A 190 -13.40 7.24 -13.59
N LYS A 191 -12.69 6.38 -14.33
CA LYS A 191 -13.32 5.34 -15.17
C LYS A 191 -14.16 4.36 -14.34
N VAL A 192 -13.68 3.96 -13.16
CA VAL A 192 -14.46 3.10 -12.26
C VAL A 192 -15.76 3.80 -11.83
N ILE A 193 -15.70 5.08 -11.46
CA ILE A 193 -16.88 5.87 -11.07
C ILE A 193 -17.85 5.99 -12.24
N GLU A 194 -17.37 6.41 -13.40
CA GLU A 194 -18.19 6.61 -14.62
C GLU A 194 -18.90 5.32 -15.06
N ASN A 195 -18.19 4.19 -15.06
CA ASN A 195 -18.74 2.91 -15.48
C ASN A 195 -19.72 2.29 -14.48
N ASN A 196 -19.77 2.81 -13.24
CA ASN A 196 -20.61 2.23 -12.18
C ASN A 196 -21.71 3.18 -11.67
N GLN A 197 -22.01 4.27 -12.36
CA GLN A 197 -23.03 5.24 -11.96
C GLN A 197 -24.43 4.64 -11.72
N ASN A 198 -24.75 3.53 -12.38
CA ASN A 198 -26.05 2.89 -12.36
C ASN A 198 -26.15 1.67 -11.42
N ARG A 199 -25.13 1.43 -10.59
CA ARG A 199 -25.11 0.35 -9.59
C ARG A 199 -24.34 0.78 -8.35
N PRO A 200 -24.60 0.20 -7.18
CA PRO A 200 -23.78 0.46 -6.00
C PRO A 200 -22.34 -0.04 -6.23
N PHE A 201 -21.37 0.77 -5.84
CA PHE A 201 -19.97 0.39 -5.91
C PHE A 201 -19.20 0.84 -4.68
N PHE A 202 -18.09 0.17 -4.40
CA PHE A 202 -17.11 0.50 -3.39
C PHE A 202 -15.74 0.65 -4.07
N LEU A 203 -15.21 1.85 -4.09
CA LEU A 203 -13.87 2.15 -4.60
C LEU A 203 -12.93 2.44 -3.44
N TYR A 204 -11.91 1.58 -3.27
CA TYR A 204 -10.82 1.79 -2.33
C TYR A 204 -9.62 2.40 -3.09
N LEU A 205 -9.60 3.73 -3.22
CA LEU A 205 -8.53 4.47 -3.87
C LEU A 205 -7.45 4.84 -2.87
N ARG A 206 -6.22 4.36 -3.11
CA ARG A 206 -5.05 4.56 -2.23
C ARG A 206 -3.83 4.97 -3.02
N HIS A 207 -3.70 6.27 -3.25
CA HIS A 207 -2.50 6.81 -3.89
C HIS A 207 -1.22 6.41 -3.16
N TRP A 208 -0.13 6.29 -3.92
CA TRP A 208 1.20 6.14 -3.35
C TRP A 208 1.71 7.45 -2.75
N ALA A 209 1.38 8.58 -3.38
CA ALA A 209 1.73 9.92 -2.90
C ALA A 209 1.16 10.15 -1.48
N ILE A 210 1.89 10.75 -0.63
CA ILE A 210 3.22 11.32 -0.66
C ILE A 210 4.23 10.43 0.11
N HIS A 211 4.30 9.17 -0.21
CA HIS A 211 5.18 8.21 0.46
C HIS A 211 6.61 8.39 -0.06
N ASN A 212 7.60 8.45 0.85
CA ASN A 212 9.03 8.48 0.55
C ASN A 212 9.61 7.09 0.60
#